data_50b6bd8d8d219c63f1943725e0a6560b
#
_entry.id   50b6bd8d8d219c63f1943725e0a6560b
#
_cell.length_a   1.000
_cell.length_b   1.000
_cell.length_c   1.000
_cell.angle_alpha   90.00
_cell.angle_beta   90.00
_cell.angle_gamma   90.00
#
_symmetry.space_group_name_H-M   'P 1'
#
loop_
_entity.id
_entity.type
_entity.pdbx_description
1 polymer ?
#
loop_
_entity_poly.entity_id
_entity_poly.type
_entity_poly.pdbx_seq_one_letter_code
_entity_poly.pdbx_strand_id
1 'polypeptide(L)'
;PSCFRILREAGRWQPGKRTEIVTTYSPTLREIVEVTNHVSHNLFADALIKTIGLRYTPRKGEVISSFNRGIQVLRDYWQGKGLDLSCVWMYDGSGLAVTNKLSTAFVADLLIYMRTRSQQHTAFYESLPVAGVEGSVRNFLKGSSLQGKAHLKSGSMSRVKGYAGYINKGDKQYAIALFVNNYSCDGRPMTVAIEKLLLQLFN
;
A
#
# COMPACT_ATOMS: atom_id res chain seq x y z
N PRO A 1 -26.40 -6.73 -34.74
CA PRO A 1 -25.10 -7.15 -34.27
C PRO A 1 -24.34 -5.93 -33.78
N SER A 2 -24.00 -5.87 -32.50
CA SER A 2 -23.17 -4.80 -31.92
C SER A 2 -21.74 -4.95 -32.47
N CYS A 3 -21.26 -3.93 -33.16
CA CYS A 3 -19.90 -3.90 -33.70
C CYS A 3 -19.02 -3.08 -32.73
N PHE A 4 -18.07 -3.72 -32.07
CA PHE A 4 -17.04 -3.04 -31.31
C PHE A 4 -15.93 -2.56 -32.24
N ARG A 5 -15.56 -1.28 -32.16
CA ARG A 5 -14.41 -0.73 -32.89
C ARG A 5 -13.43 -0.13 -31.93
N ILE A 6 -12.14 -0.38 -32.17
CA ILE A 6 -11.06 0.27 -31.44
C ILE A 6 -10.98 1.72 -31.95
N LEU A 7 -11.16 2.69 -31.09
CA LEU A 7 -11.20 4.12 -31.46
C LEU A 7 -9.92 4.59 -32.17
N ARG A 8 -8.76 3.99 -31.88
CA ARG A 8 -7.50 4.26 -32.57
C ARG A 8 -7.53 3.90 -34.06
N GLU A 9 -8.28 2.87 -34.42
CA GLU A 9 -8.40 2.34 -35.77
C GLU A 9 -9.58 2.97 -36.55
N ALA A 10 -10.54 3.53 -35.82
CA ALA A 10 -11.74 4.14 -36.39
C ALA A 10 -11.51 5.52 -37.03
N GLY A 11 -10.27 6.03 -37.06
CA GLY A 11 -9.98 7.37 -37.57
C GLY A 11 -10.55 8.48 -36.66
N ARG A 12 -10.80 9.66 -37.19
CA ARG A 12 -11.21 10.85 -36.44
C ARG A 12 -12.56 10.65 -35.72
N TRP A 13 -12.51 10.12 -34.50
CA TRP A 13 -13.66 10.18 -33.61
C TRP A 13 -13.80 11.60 -33.07
N GLN A 14 -14.89 12.26 -33.42
CA GLN A 14 -15.27 13.54 -32.82
C GLN A 14 -16.33 13.29 -31.75
N PRO A 15 -16.12 13.78 -30.51
CA PRO A 15 -17.16 13.69 -29.50
C PRO A 15 -18.35 14.52 -29.91
N GLY A 16 -19.43 13.85 -30.32
CA GLY A 16 -20.74 14.52 -30.50
C GLY A 16 -21.29 15.04 -29.16
N LYS A 17 -22.44 15.72 -29.21
CA LYS A 17 -23.16 16.14 -28.00
C LYS A 17 -23.46 14.90 -27.15
N ARG A 18 -22.88 14.85 -25.94
CA ARG A 18 -23.10 13.76 -25.00
C ARG A 18 -24.30 14.07 -24.12
N THR A 19 -25.17 13.10 -23.94
CA THR A 19 -26.24 13.15 -22.95
C THR A 19 -25.81 12.28 -21.78
N GLU A 20 -25.83 12.83 -20.57
CA GLU A 20 -25.59 12.07 -19.36
C GLU A 20 -26.79 11.12 -19.16
N ILE A 21 -26.50 9.83 -19.03
CA ILE A 21 -27.51 8.79 -18.80
C ILE A 21 -27.63 8.50 -17.30
N VAL A 22 -26.48 8.42 -16.63
CA VAL A 22 -26.39 8.13 -15.19
C VAL A 22 -25.03 8.59 -14.66
N THR A 23 -25.03 9.14 -13.47
CA THR A 23 -23.82 9.46 -12.71
C THR A 23 -23.76 8.55 -11.47
N THR A 24 -22.67 7.84 -11.31
CA THR A 24 -22.37 7.06 -10.09
C THR A 24 -21.17 7.68 -9.39
N TYR A 25 -21.22 7.73 -8.06
CA TYR A 25 -20.13 8.23 -7.24
C TYR A 25 -19.35 7.08 -6.62
N SER A 26 -18.03 7.18 -6.63
CA SER A 26 -17.17 6.25 -5.88
C SER A 26 -17.30 6.50 -4.37
N PRO A 27 -16.95 5.53 -3.51
CA PRO A 27 -16.66 5.80 -2.11
C PRO A 27 -15.58 6.88 -1.97
N THR A 28 -15.48 7.47 -0.79
CA THR A 28 -14.42 8.44 -0.49
C THR A 28 -13.03 7.80 -0.59
N LEU A 29 -12.00 8.61 -0.82
CA LEU A 29 -10.61 8.10 -0.85
C LEU A 29 -10.23 7.43 0.48
N ARG A 30 -10.72 7.94 1.62
CA ARG A 30 -10.53 7.34 2.94
C ARG A 30 -11.05 5.91 2.99
N GLU A 31 -12.30 5.69 2.58
CA GLU A 31 -12.93 4.35 2.56
C GLU A 31 -12.20 3.40 1.59
N ILE A 32 -11.76 3.90 0.42
CA ILE A 32 -10.98 3.09 -0.53
C ILE A 32 -9.65 2.67 0.08
N VAL A 33 -8.94 3.57 0.76
CA VAL A 33 -7.66 3.27 1.43
C VAL A 33 -7.86 2.31 2.60
N GLU A 34 -8.92 2.48 3.39
CA GLU A 34 -9.27 1.58 4.49
C GLU A 34 -9.49 0.15 3.97
N VAL A 35 -10.36 -0.03 2.97
CA VAL A 35 -10.57 -1.35 2.33
C VAL A 35 -9.26 -1.90 1.78
N THR A 36 -8.46 -1.07 1.10
CA THR A 36 -7.17 -1.48 0.53
C THR A 36 -6.25 -2.06 1.59
N ASN A 37 -6.16 -1.43 2.76
CA ASN A 37 -5.27 -1.87 3.84
C ASN A 37 -5.87 -3.05 4.64
N HIS A 38 -7.16 -3.03 4.95
CA HIS A 38 -7.82 -4.06 5.77
C HIS A 38 -7.85 -5.42 5.10
N VAL A 39 -8.25 -5.49 3.82
CA VAL A 39 -8.35 -6.75 3.09
C VAL A 39 -7.20 -7.00 2.11
N SER A 40 -6.23 -6.07 2.06
CA SER A 40 -5.09 -6.16 1.13
C SER A 40 -5.55 -6.20 -0.34
N HIS A 41 -6.38 -5.22 -0.74
CA HIS A 41 -7.03 -5.22 -2.05
C HIS A 41 -6.09 -4.75 -3.17
N ASN A 42 -5.48 -5.69 -3.87
CA ASN A 42 -4.43 -5.43 -4.87
C ASN A 42 -4.89 -4.51 -6.00
N LEU A 43 -6.09 -4.74 -6.54
CA LEU A 43 -6.63 -3.93 -7.64
C LEU A 43 -6.82 -2.46 -7.24
N PHE A 44 -7.25 -2.20 -5.99
CA PHE A 44 -7.39 -0.83 -5.50
C PHE A 44 -6.02 -0.16 -5.33
N ALA A 45 -5.03 -0.86 -4.80
CA ALA A 45 -3.67 -0.35 -4.70
C ALA A 45 -3.09 0.03 -6.07
N ASP A 46 -3.30 -0.82 -7.07
CA ASP A 46 -2.88 -0.55 -8.45
C ASP A 46 -3.66 0.60 -9.10
N ALA A 47 -4.97 0.70 -8.84
CA ALA A 47 -5.79 1.81 -9.31
C ALA A 47 -5.36 3.15 -8.69
N LEU A 48 -5.02 3.15 -7.40
CA LEU A 48 -4.52 4.34 -6.70
C LEU A 48 -3.21 4.84 -7.31
N ILE A 49 -2.24 3.95 -7.56
CA ILE A 49 -0.95 4.37 -8.16
C ILE A 49 -1.14 4.91 -9.58
N LYS A 50 -2.01 4.29 -10.38
CA LYS A 50 -2.36 4.81 -11.71
C LYS A 50 -3.05 6.16 -11.64
N THR A 51 -3.93 6.36 -10.66
CA THR A 51 -4.62 7.64 -10.44
C THR A 51 -3.65 8.75 -10.03
N ILE A 52 -2.67 8.42 -9.16
CA ILE A 52 -1.56 9.34 -8.84
C ILE A 52 -0.80 9.72 -10.11
N GLY A 53 -0.60 8.78 -11.02
CA GLY A 53 0.05 9.01 -12.32
C GLY A 53 -0.66 9.99 -13.24
N LEU A 54 -1.94 10.33 -13.00
CA LEU A 54 -2.64 11.38 -13.73
C LEU A 54 -2.08 12.78 -13.43
N ARG A 55 -1.35 12.94 -12.33
CA ARG A 55 -0.65 14.18 -11.96
C ARG A 55 0.70 14.35 -12.65
N TYR A 56 1.21 13.31 -13.31
CA TYR A 56 2.45 13.37 -14.06
C TYR A 56 2.23 14.06 -15.40
N THR A 57 3.07 15.03 -15.73
CA THR A 57 3.10 15.68 -17.04
C THR A 57 4.24 15.10 -17.86
N PRO A 58 3.98 14.24 -18.86
CA PRO A 58 5.03 13.66 -19.70
C PRO A 58 5.77 14.73 -20.51
N ARG A 59 7.07 14.52 -20.73
CA ARG A 59 7.84 15.32 -21.67
C ARG A 59 7.37 15.05 -23.11
N LYS A 60 7.58 16.01 -24.01
CA LYS A 60 7.18 15.85 -25.42
C LYS A 60 7.87 14.60 -26.01
N GLY A 61 7.07 13.68 -26.54
CA GLY A 61 7.56 12.42 -27.12
C GLY A 61 7.84 11.29 -26.12
N GLU A 62 7.66 11.53 -24.82
CA GLU A 62 7.83 10.50 -23.80
C GLU A 62 6.66 9.52 -23.81
N VAL A 63 6.96 8.22 -23.98
CA VAL A 63 5.99 7.13 -23.84
C VAL A 63 6.25 6.42 -22.53
N ILE A 64 5.38 6.66 -21.56
CA ILE A 64 5.52 6.12 -20.20
C ILE A 64 4.22 5.49 -19.74
N SER A 65 4.28 4.32 -19.10
CA SER A 65 3.12 3.62 -18.59
C SER A 65 2.45 4.38 -17.44
N SER A 66 1.16 4.13 -17.20
CA SER A 66 0.42 4.75 -16.08
C SER A 66 1.02 4.36 -14.71
N PHE A 67 1.57 3.16 -14.57
CA PHE A 67 2.30 2.77 -13.37
C PHE A 67 3.57 3.59 -13.20
N ASN A 68 4.42 3.64 -14.22
CA ASN A 68 5.69 4.37 -14.13
C ASN A 68 5.46 5.85 -13.85
N ARG A 69 4.41 6.45 -14.42
CA ARG A 69 3.99 7.82 -14.06
C ARG A 69 3.64 7.96 -12.59
N GLY A 70 2.82 7.05 -12.05
CA GLY A 70 2.46 7.05 -10.64
C GLY A 70 3.66 6.87 -9.72
N ILE A 71 4.55 5.94 -10.06
CA ILE A 71 5.78 5.69 -9.31
C ILE A 71 6.68 6.93 -9.33
N GLN A 72 6.82 7.60 -10.49
CA GLN A 72 7.65 8.81 -10.57
C GLN A 72 7.08 9.93 -9.68
N VAL A 73 5.76 10.18 -9.73
CA VAL A 73 5.12 11.15 -8.85
C VAL A 73 5.34 10.83 -7.37
N LEU A 74 5.22 9.55 -6.97
CA LEU A 74 5.48 9.13 -5.60
C LEU A 74 6.95 9.35 -5.21
N ARG A 75 7.89 9.01 -6.07
CA ARG A 75 9.32 9.23 -5.82
C ARG A 75 9.61 10.70 -5.61
N ASP A 76 9.18 11.57 -6.53
CA ASP A 76 9.40 13.01 -6.46
C ASP A 76 8.78 13.60 -5.19
N TYR A 77 7.57 13.16 -4.84
CA TYR A 77 6.88 13.62 -3.64
C TYR A 77 7.63 13.23 -2.35
N TRP A 78 7.99 11.96 -2.18
CA TRP A 78 8.64 11.51 -0.96
C TRP A 78 10.09 11.98 -0.85
N GLN A 79 10.80 12.07 -1.97
CA GLN A 79 12.13 12.67 -1.99
C GLN A 79 12.09 14.15 -1.61
N GLY A 80 11.08 14.88 -2.10
CA GLY A 80 10.83 16.28 -1.70
C GLY A 80 10.44 16.43 -0.22
N LYS A 81 9.99 15.35 0.44
CA LYS A 81 9.74 15.29 1.89
C LYS A 81 10.96 14.87 2.71
N GLY A 82 12.09 14.60 2.05
CA GLY A 82 13.35 14.25 2.69
C GLY A 82 13.51 12.77 3.03
N LEU A 83 12.69 11.88 2.44
CA LEU A 83 12.89 10.44 2.59
C LEU A 83 13.96 9.94 1.61
N ASP A 84 14.80 9.00 2.07
CA ASP A 84 15.76 8.33 1.22
C ASP A 84 15.12 7.19 0.42
N LEU A 85 15.06 7.36 -0.90
CA LEU A 85 14.52 6.38 -1.83
C LEU A 85 15.61 5.59 -2.58
N SER A 86 16.86 5.63 -2.14
CA SER A 86 17.97 4.91 -2.78
C SER A 86 17.77 3.39 -2.81
N CYS A 87 17.09 2.84 -1.80
CA CYS A 87 16.76 1.43 -1.65
C CYS A 87 15.29 1.12 -1.99
N VAL A 88 14.62 1.97 -2.79
CA VAL A 88 13.21 1.80 -3.16
C VAL A 88 13.09 1.51 -4.65
N TRP A 89 12.57 0.32 -4.96
CA TRP A 89 12.31 -0.14 -6.31
C TRP A 89 10.87 -0.61 -6.42
N MET A 90 10.02 0.11 -7.15
CA MET A 90 8.60 -0.20 -7.28
C MET A 90 8.22 -0.40 -8.75
N TYR A 91 7.38 -1.39 -9.02
CA TYR A 91 6.82 -1.70 -10.33
C TYR A 91 5.29 -1.65 -10.35
N ASP A 92 4.65 -1.83 -9.19
CA ASP A 92 3.19 -1.80 -9.03
C ASP A 92 2.79 -1.18 -7.68
N GLY A 93 1.49 -1.01 -7.47
CA GLY A 93 0.93 -0.53 -6.21
C GLY A 93 0.56 -1.66 -5.25
N SER A 94 0.35 -2.86 -5.76
CA SER A 94 -0.12 -4.02 -5.00
C SER A 94 1.00 -4.77 -4.26
N GLY A 95 2.25 -4.62 -4.71
CA GLY A 95 3.40 -5.35 -4.19
C GLY A 95 3.50 -6.78 -4.76
N LEU A 96 2.74 -7.14 -5.81
CA LEU A 96 2.79 -8.47 -6.41
C LEU A 96 4.00 -8.69 -7.31
N ALA A 97 4.56 -7.64 -7.88
CA ALA A 97 5.77 -7.77 -8.68
C ALA A 97 6.94 -8.19 -7.78
N VAL A 98 7.51 -9.37 -8.06
CA VAL A 98 8.65 -9.94 -7.30
C VAL A 98 9.91 -9.07 -7.38
N THR A 99 9.93 -8.15 -8.31
CA THR A 99 10.99 -7.15 -8.52
C THR A 99 10.85 -5.92 -7.63
N ASN A 100 9.71 -5.73 -6.96
CA ASN A 100 9.57 -4.69 -5.95
C ASN A 100 10.59 -4.91 -4.82
N LYS A 101 11.29 -3.85 -4.42
CA LYS A 101 12.25 -3.88 -3.31
C LYS A 101 12.09 -2.63 -2.46
N LEU A 102 11.98 -2.82 -1.16
CA LEU A 102 11.92 -1.76 -0.16
C LEU A 102 12.84 -2.12 1.01
N SER A 103 13.58 -1.16 1.52
CA SER A 103 14.28 -1.35 2.78
C SER A 103 13.33 -1.17 3.97
N THR A 104 13.60 -1.88 5.05
CA THR A 104 12.87 -1.68 6.31
C THR A 104 13.08 -0.29 6.88
N ALA A 105 14.27 0.28 6.69
CA ALA A 105 14.58 1.65 7.07
C ALA A 105 13.64 2.64 6.37
N PHE A 106 13.52 2.58 5.03
CA PHE A 106 12.60 3.46 4.30
C PHE A 106 11.17 3.34 4.81
N VAL A 107 10.68 2.11 5.04
CA VAL A 107 9.30 1.92 5.52
C VAL A 107 9.11 2.47 6.93
N ALA A 108 10.09 2.29 7.82
CA ALA A 108 10.06 2.88 9.16
C ALA A 108 10.07 4.41 9.12
N ASP A 109 10.92 5.01 8.29
CA ASP A 109 11.00 6.47 8.12
C ASP A 109 9.69 7.03 7.53
N LEU A 110 9.08 6.33 6.57
CA LEU A 110 7.77 6.67 6.03
C LEU A 110 6.69 6.66 7.12
N LEU A 111 6.66 5.62 7.95
CA LEU A 111 5.71 5.51 9.08
C LEU A 111 5.94 6.63 10.10
N ILE A 112 7.19 6.92 10.44
CA ILE A 112 7.54 8.03 11.33
C ILE A 112 7.10 9.37 10.73
N TYR A 113 7.36 9.59 9.44
CA TYR A 113 6.88 10.79 8.74
C TYR A 113 5.35 10.90 8.81
N MET A 114 4.64 9.82 8.49
CA MET A 114 3.18 9.80 8.54
C MET A 114 2.67 10.14 9.95
N ARG A 115 3.32 9.65 10.99
CA ARG A 115 2.94 9.90 12.40
C ARG A 115 3.21 11.33 12.85
N THR A 116 4.36 11.91 12.46
CA THR A 116 4.87 13.15 13.07
C THR A 116 4.68 14.39 12.21
N ARG A 117 4.52 14.24 10.90
CA ARG A 117 4.53 15.36 9.95
C ARG A 117 3.33 15.39 9.00
N SER A 118 2.60 14.27 8.84
CA SER A 118 1.48 14.20 7.89
C SER A 118 0.20 14.74 8.51
N GLN A 119 -0.51 15.59 7.78
CA GLN A 119 -1.87 16.01 8.12
C GLN A 119 -2.90 14.87 8.00
N GLN A 120 -2.54 13.79 7.28
CA GLN A 120 -3.39 12.62 7.06
C GLN A 120 -3.08 11.48 8.05
N HIS A 121 -2.34 11.77 9.13
CA HIS A 121 -1.91 10.80 10.12
C HIS A 121 -3.09 9.94 10.64
N THR A 122 -4.16 10.57 11.10
CA THR A 122 -5.31 9.86 11.69
C THR A 122 -5.96 8.92 10.68
N ALA A 123 -6.28 9.41 9.48
CA ALA A 123 -6.89 8.60 8.42
C ALA A 123 -5.99 7.43 8.00
N PHE A 124 -4.68 7.66 7.92
CA PHE A 124 -3.72 6.61 7.61
C PHE A 124 -3.62 5.56 8.72
N TYR A 125 -3.51 5.99 9.98
CA TYR A 125 -3.43 5.10 11.13
C TYR A 125 -4.69 4.22 11.27
N GLU A 126 -5.86 4.81 11.16
CA GLU A 126 -7.15 4.13 11.24
C GLU A 126 -7.40 3.18 10.05
N SER A 127 -6.77 3.44 8.90
CA SER A 127 -6.86 2.54 7.76
C SER A 127 -6.07 1.23 7.93
N LEU A 128 -5.16 1.16 8.93
CA LEU A 128 -4.39 -0.06 9.19
C LEU A 128 -5.20 -1.03 10.06
N PRO A 129 -5.36 -2.30 9.66
CA PRO A 129 -6.12 -3.25 10.43
C PRO A 129 -5.47 -3.57 11.77
N VAL A 130 -6.30 -3.82 12.79
CA VAL A 130 -5.89 -4.09 14.17
C VAL A 130 -5.58 -5.58 14.36
N ALA A 131 -4.36 -5.89 14.79
CA ALA A 131 -3.89 -7.25 14.99
C ALA A 131 -4.70 -7.99 16.07
N GLY A 132 -5.06 -9.23 15.76
CA GLY A 132 -5.90 -10.08 16.61
C GLY A 132 -7.39 -9.71 16.63
N VAL A 133 -7.81 -8.69 15.84
CA VAL A 133 -9.17 -8.16 15.82
C VAL A 133 -9.79 -8.25 14.43
N GLU A 134 -9.15 -7.66 13.41
CA GLU A 134 -9.79 -7.44 12.12
C GLU A 134 -8.85 -7.58 10.91
N GLY A 135 -9.45 -7.54 9.72
CA GLY A 135 -8.77 -7.50 8.45
C GLY A 135 -7.83 -8.68 8.21
N SER A 136 -6.77 -8.44 7.44
CA SER A 136 -5.77 -9.46 7.10
C SER A 136 -4.90 -9.92 8.28
N VAL A 137 -4.95 -9.22 9.41
CA VAL A 137 -4.19 -9.54 10.64
C VAL A 137 -5.08 -10.00 11.80
N ARG A 138 -6.35 -10.34 11.55
CA ARG A 138 -7.31 -10.76 12.59
C ARG A 138 -6.89 -11.97 13.41
N ASN A 139 -6.03 -12.84 12.86
CA ASN A 139 -5.50 -14.01 13.55
C ASN A 139 -4.05 -13.81 14.02
N PHE A 140 -3.41 -12.71 13.66
CA PHE A 140 -2.04 -12.38 14.04
C PHE A 140 -2.02 -11.74 15.43
N LEU A 141 -1.17 -12.21 16.33
CA LEU A 141 -1.09 -11.79 17.74
C LEU A 141 -2.39 -11.99 18.54
N LYS A 142 -3.33 -12.80 18.06
CA LYS A 142 -4.60 -13.08 18.73
C LYS A 142 -4.36 -13.82 20.05
N GLY A 143 -5.01 -13.38 21.13
CA GLY A 143 -4.85 -13.95 22.46
C GLY A 143 -3.56 -13.55 23.18
N SER A 144 -2.76 -12.66 22.59
CA SER A 144 -1.49 -12.19 23.18
C SER A 144 -1.64 -10.82 23.86
N SER A 145 -0.60 -10.38 24.58
CA SER A 145 -0.51 -9.04 25.19
C SER A 145 -0.56 -7.89 24.19
N LEU A 146 -0.29 -8.17 22.90
CA LEU A 146 -0.31 -7.20 21.80
C LEU A 146 -1.62 -7.20 21.00
N GLN A 147 -2.57 -8.10 21.29
CA GLN A 147 -3.89 -8.06 20.66
C GLN A 147 -4.56 -6.70 20.88
N GLY A 148 -5.07 -6.10 19.82
CA GLY A 148 -5.74 -4.80 19.88
C GLY A 148 -4.80 -3.59 20.01
N LYS A 149 -3.47 -3.81 20.13
CA LYS A 149 -2.47 -2.75 20.33
C LYS A 149 -1.59 -2.50 19.12
N ALA A 150 -1.66 -3.34 18.10
CA ALA A 150 -0.84 -3.25 16.91
C ALA A 150 -1.72 -2.99 15.69
N HIS A 151 -1.46 -1.89 14.97
CA HIS A 151 -2.10 -1.50 13.72
C HIS A 151 -1.13 -1.80 12.58
N LEU A 152 -1.36 -2.87 11.83
CA LEU A 152 -0.34 -3.44 10.94
C LEU A 152 -0.89 -3.79 9.57
N LYS A 153 -0.21 -3.32 8.52
CA LYS A 153 -0.34 -3.89 7.19
C LYS A 153 0.51 -5.14 7.08
N SER A 154 -0.09 -6.24 6.65
CA SER A 154 0.62 -7.48 6.33
C SER A 154 0.90 -7.62 4.84
N GLY A 155 1.97 -8.32 4.50
CA GLY A 155 2.31 -8.77 3.16
C GLY A 155 2.78 -10.22 3.17
N SER A 156 2.40 -11.01 2.16
CA SER A 156 2.84 -12.40 2.06
C SER A 156 2.95 -12.81 0.60
N MET A 157 4.07 -13.39 0.25
CA MET A 157 4.32 -14.07 -1.03
C MET A 157 5.03 -15.39 -0.73
N SER A 158 5.34 -16.19 -1.77
CA SER A 158 6.15 -17.39 -1.61
C SER A 158 7.48 -17.05 -0.93
N ARG A 159 7.71 -17.60 0.26
CA ARG A 159 8.93 -17.40 1.07
C ARG A 159 9.24 -15.95 1.46
N VAL A 160 8.21 -15.08 1.46
CA VAL A 160 8.31 -13.68 1.90
C VAL A 160 7.15 -13.37 2.82
N LYS A 161 7.44 -12.78 3.97
CA LYS A 161 6.46 -12.21 4.90
C LYS A 161 6.91 -10.85 5.39
N GLY A 162 5.95 -9.93 5.49
CA GLY A 162 6.19 -8.61 6.02
C GLY A 162 5.04 -8.10 6.88
N TYR A 163 5.38 -7.30 7.86
CA TYR A 163 4.46 -6.53 8.69
C TYR A 163 5.03 -5.14 8.88
N ALA A 164 4.21 -4.13 8.65
CA ALA A 164 4.61 -2.73 8.84
C ALA A 164 3.44 -1.93 9.41
N GLY A 165 3.74 -0.99 10.30
CA GLY A 165 2.73 -0.15 10.95
C GLY A 165 3.16 0.28 12.34
N TYR A 166 2.23 0.27 13.29
CA TYR A 166 2.46 0.81 14.63
C TYR A 166 2.10 -0.17 15.73
N ILE A 167 2.90 -0.19 16.80
CA ILE A 167 2.60 -0.93 18.04
C ILE A 167 2.54 0.08 19.19
N ASN A 168 1.45 0.05 19.96
CA ASN A 168 1.25 0.84 21.15
C ASN A 168 1.68 0.05 22.39
N LYS A 169 2.59 0.62 23.21
CA LYS A 169 3.03 0.05 24.51
C LYS A 169 3.05 1.14 25.58
N GLY A 170 2.10 1.09 26.51
CA GLY A 170 1.89 2.20 27.45
C GLY A 170 1.60 3.50 26.68
N ASP A 171 2.28 4.58 27.06
CA ASP A 171 2.13 5.89 26.43
C ASP A 171 2.99 6.04 25.14
N LYS A 172 3.71 5.00 24.73
CA LYS A 172 4.58 5.03 23.57
C LYS A 172 3.99 4.31 22.38
N GLN A 173 4.20 4.89 21.20
CA GLN A 173 3.87 4.27 19.91
C GLN A 173 5.17 4.05 19.13
N TYR A 174 5.35 2.83 18.66
CA TYR A 174 6.52 2.42 17.89
C TYR A 174 6.13 2.19 16.43
N ALA A 175 6.85 2.78 15.50
CA ALA A 175 6.78 2.43 14.09
C ALA A 175 7.62 1.17 13.87
N ILE A 176 7.04 0.16 13.22
CA ILE A 176 7.75 -1.09 12.92
C ILE A 176 7.69 -1.40 11.43
N ALA A 177 8.78 -1.95 10.92
CA ALA A 177 8.88 -2.58 9.61
C ALA A 177 9.70 -3.87 9.74
N LEU A 178 9.04 -5.01 9.55
CA LEU A 178 9.65 -6.33 9.68
C LEU A 178 9.40 -7.11 8.39
N PHE A 179 10.49 -7.53 7.73
CA PHE A 179 10.43 -8.33 6.52
C PHE A 179 11.30 -9.57 6.69
N VAL A 180 10.75 -10.72 6.34
CA VAL A 180 11.46 -12.01 6.28
C VAL A 180 11.41 -12.51 4.86
N ASN A 181 12.58 -12.75 4.27
CA ASN A 181 12.74 -13.22 2.90
C ASN A 181 13.42 -14.57 2.89
N ASN A 182 13.11 -15.38 1.87
CA ASN A 182 13.77 -16.65 1.58
C ASN A 182 13.74 -17.68 2.74
N TYR A 183 12.70 -17.63 3.59
CA TYR A 183 12.53 -18.62 4.63
C TYR A 183 12.19 -20.01 4.03
N SER A 184 12.68 -21.09 4.65
CA SER A 184 12.53 -22.46 4.14
C SER A 184 11.36 -23.24 4.76
N CYS A 185 10.80 -22.74 5.88
CA CYS A 185 9.64 -23.39 6.52
C CYS A 185 8.32 -22.95 5.87
N ASP A 186 7.21 -23.55 6.30
CA ASP A 186 5.88 -23.13 5.89
C ASP A 186 5.51 -21.75 6.44
N GLY A 187 4.52 -21.12 5.81
CA GLY A 187 4.10 -19.76 6.16
C GLY A 187 3.56 -19.61 7.59
N ARG A 188 2.93 -20.66 8.15
CA ARG A 188 2.39 -20.63 9.52
C ARG A 188 3.48 -20.66 10.60
N PRO A 189 4.46 -21.57 10.58
CA PRO A 189 5.61 -21.53 11.49
C PRO A 189 6.36 -20.19 11.46
N MET A 190 6.54 -19.60 10.26
CA MET A 190 7.16 -18.29 10.13
C MET A 190 6.32 -17.20 10.80
N THR A 191 5.00 -17.23 10.65
CA THR A 191 4.11 -16.28 11.34
C THR A 191 4.26 -16.39 12.86
N VAL A 192 4.28 -17.61 13.41
CA VAL A 192 4.48 -17.86 14.85
C VAL A 192 5.84 -17.35 15.33
N ALA A 193 6.89 -17.54 14.53
CA ALA A 193 8.23 -17.02 14.86
C ALA A 193 8.23 -15.47 14.94
N ILE A 194 7.56 -14.82 14.00
CA ILE A 194 7.41 -13.34 14.00
C ILE A 194 6.61 -12.89 15.22
N GLU A 195 5.49 -13.56 15.56
CA GLU A 195 4.70 -13.24 16.76
C GLU A 195 5.55 -13.35 18.02
N LYS A 196 6.31 -14.42 18.17
CA LYS A 196 7.23 -14.60 19.32
C LYS A 196 8.26 -13.48 19.41
N LEU A 197 8.87 -13.09 18.28
CA LEU A 197 9.82 -11.99 18.24
C LEU A 197 9.18 -10.68 18.71
N LEU A 198 8.00 -10.34 18.20
CA LEU A 198 7.31 -9.12 18.59
C LEU A 198 6.92 -9.13 20.07
N LEU A 199 6.46 -10.27 20.59
CA LEU A 199 6.15 -10.42 22.00
C LEU A 199 7.40 -10.25 22.89
N GLN A 200 8.56 -10.75 22.47
CA GLN A 200 9.81 -10.55 23.22
C GLN A 200 10.27 -9.09 23.23
N LEU A 201 10.03 -8.34 22.15
CA LEU A 201 10.42 -6.94 22.04
C LEU A 201 9.46 -5.99 22.77
N PHE A 202 8.20 -6.36 22.88
CA PHE A 202 7.15 -5.45 23.37
C PHE A 202 6.42 -5.93 24.64
N ASN A 203 6.83 -7.02 25.25
CA ASN A 203 6.36 -7.40 26.60
C ASN A 203 7.05 -6.64 27.72
#